data_6709de197f1c4a8bb88356ef29c254ff
#
_entry.id   6709de197f1c4a8bb88356ef29c254ff
#
_cell.length_a   1.000
_cell.length_b   1.000
_cell.length_c   1.000
_cell.angle_alpha   90.00
_cell.angle_beta   90.00
_cell.angle_gamma   90.00
#
_symmetry.space_group_name_H-M   'P 1'
#
loop_
_entity.id
_entity.type
_entity.pdbx_description
1 polymer ?
#
loop_
_entity_poly.entity_id
_entity_poly.type
_entity_poly.pdbx_seq_one_letter_code
_entity_poly.pdbx_strand_id
1 'polypeptide(L)'
;MSASMGRRVSNSRERWRWLLYVVLALAGASLTFVGARAQQKASDDATFRKLVDNLCLAWSTGNAEAPAKFYAKDKGLVFYDVAPFAYHGWNEYHDGVKKEFLDNAEEIKLTAGNDLRVTRRGMIAWTIVPMHLMEKSKDGKTTDMDLRYTGIWEKRGASWVLVHDHLSAPAAGS
;
A
#
# COMPACT_ATOMS: atom_id res chain seq x y z
N MET A 1 80.74 17.15 -4.06
CA MET A 1 79.52 16.38 -3.71
C MET A 1 78.32 17.20 -4.23
N SER A 2 77.75 16.76 -5.38
CA SER A 2 76.62 17.49 -5.98
C SER A 2 75.38 16.58 -5.88
N ALA A 3 74.35 17.05 -5.13
CA ALA A 3 73.10 16.31 -4.97
C ALA A 3 72.14 16.70 -6.09
N SER A 4 71.89 15.76 -6.97
CA SER A 4 70.84 15.86 -8.01
C SER A 4 69.46 15.73 -7.42
N MET A 5 68.70 16.82 -7.41
CA MET A 5 67.31 16.90 -6.99
C MET A 5 66.41 16.54 -8.16
N GLY A 6 66.03 15.26 -8.29
CA GLY A 6 65.09 14.76 -9.29
C GLY A 6 63.70 15.36 -9.06
N ARG A 7 63.25 16.23 -9.95
CA ARG A 7 61.84 16.73 -10.00
C ARG A 7 60.96 15.56 -10.47
N ARG A 8 60.05 15.06 -9.58
CA ARG A 8 58.93 14.23 -9.97
C ARG A 8 57.94 15.07 -10.81
N VAL A 9 57.94 14.86 -12.10
CA VAL A 9 56.92 15.41 -12.99
C VAL A 9 55.59 14.66 -12.67
N SER A 10 54.68 15.35 -11.98
CA SER A 10 53.36 14.85 -11.71
C SER A 10 52.62 14.70 -13.04
N ASN A 11 52.31 13.43 -13.44
CA ASN A 11 51.67 13.13 -14.69
C ASN A 11 50.19 13.54 -14.65
N SER A 12 49.92 14.80 -15.01
CA SER A 12 48.56 15.40 -15.00
C SER A 12 47.57 14.60 -15.83
N ARG A 13 48.01 13.96 -16.91
CA ARG A 13 47.15 13.15 -17.80
C ARG A 13 46.60 11.89 -17.11
N GLU A 14 47.35 11.25 -16.22
CA GLU A 14 46.86 10.11 -15.46
C GLU A 14 45.80 10.53 -14.42
N ARG A 15 46.00 11.65 -13.76
CA ARG A 15 45.01 12.18 -12.81
C ARG A 15 43.66 12.49 -13.46
N TRP A 16 43.66 13.04 -14.67
CA TRP A 16 42.44 13.30 -15.46
C TRP A 16 41.75 12.00 -15.91
N ARG A 17 42.49 10.99 -16.25
CA ARG A 17 41.94 9.66 -16.62
C ARG A 17 41.24 9.02 -15.43
N TRP A 18 41.84 9.06 -14.25
CA TRP A 18 41.22 8.55 -13.02
C TRP A 18 39.96 9.33 -12.64
N LEU A 19 39.94 10.67 -12.76
CA LEU A 19 38.77 11.50 -12.53
C LEU A 19 37.63 11.12 -13.49
N LEU A 20 37.90 10.88 -14.76
CA LEU A 20 36.91 10.42 -15.75
C LEU A 20 36.32 9.05 -15.37
N TYR A 21 37.13 8.10 -14.94
CA TYR A 21 36.64 6.79 -14.50
C TYR A 21 35.77 6.89 -13.22
N VAL A 22 36.13 7.73 -12.28
CA VAL A 22 35.35 7.95 -11.06
C VAL A 22 34.01 8.62 -11.39
N VAL A 23 33.98 9.59 -12.29
CA VAL A 23 32.73 10.26 -12.72
C VAL A 23 31.83 9.28 -13.48
N LEU A 24 32.37 8.45 -14.36
CA LEU A 24 31.61 7.43 -15.08
C LEU A 24 31.08 6.34 -14.14
N ALA A 25 31.86 5.92 -13.15
CA ALA A 25 31.43 4.95 -12.15
C ALA A 25 30.30 5.49 -11.26
N LEU A 26 30.40 6.77 -10.84
CA LEU A 26 29.35 7.42 -10.07
C LEU A 26 28.07 7.64 -10.89
N ALA A 27 28.19 8.03 -12.15
CA ALA A 27 27.03 8.15 -13.06
C ALA A 27 26.35 6.80 -13.32
N GLY A 28 27.13 5.74 -13.54
CA GLY A 28 26.61 4.39 -13.70
C GLY A 28 25.90 3.87 -12.46
N ALA A 29 26.44 4.10 -11.26
CA ALA A 29 25.82 3.73 -9.99
C ALA A 29 24.50 4.48 -9.76
N SER A 30 24.42 5.76 -10.14
CA SER A 30 23.20 6.56 -10.01
C SER A 30 22.08 6.06 -10.92
N LEU A 31 22.38 5.68 -12.15
CA LEU A 31 21.40 5.15 -13.12
C LEU A 31 20.83 3.78 -12.68
N THR A 32 21.68 2.90 -12.14
CA THR A 32 21.22 1.60 -11.62
C THR A 32 20.34 1.75 -10.39
N PHE A 33 20.62 2.72 -9.53
CA PHE A 33 19.82 2.99 -8.33
C PHE A 33 18.42 3.56 -8.65
N VAL A 34 18.32 4.43 -9.64
CA VAL A 34 17.04 4.97 -10.13
C VAL A 34 16.21 3.86 -10.78
N GLY A 35 16.82 3.03 -11.61
CA GLY A 35 16.14 1.88 -12.24
C GLY A 35 15.60 0.88 -11.20
N ALA A 36 16.39 0.54 -10.19
CA ALA A 36 15.98 -0.38 -9.13
C ALA A 36 14.79 0.17 -8.31
N ARG A 37 14.77 1.48 -8.02
CA ARG A 37 13.63 2.12 -7.31
C ARG A 37 12.36 2.13 -8.15
N ALA A 38 12.46 2.43 -9.45
CA ALA A 38 11.32 2.40 -10.35
C ALA A 38 10.74 0.98 -10.48
N GLN A 39 11.58 -0.02 -10.61
CA GLN A 39 11.18 -1.42 -10.67
C GLN A 39 10.51 -1.88 -9.36
N GLN A 40 11.06 -1.50 -8.21
CA GLN A 40 10.45 -1.80 -6.90
C GLN A 40 9.08 -1.14 -6.78
N LYS A 41 8.94 0.14 -7.15
CA LYS A 41 7.67 0.86 -7.14
C LYS A 41 6.61 0.15 -8.01
N ALA A 42 6.95 -0.24 -9.25
CA ALA A 42 6.04 -0.94 -10.14
C ALA A 42 5.60 -2.30 -9.57
N SER A 43 6.54 -3.04 -8.93
CA SER A 43 6.25 -4.31 -8.26
C SER A 43 5.33 -4.13 -7.04
N ASP A 44 5.56 -3.07 -6.25
CA ASP A 44 4.70 -2.75 -5.10
C ASP A 44 3.30 -2.35 -5.58
N ASP A 45 3.18 -1.50 -6.59
CA ASP A 45 1.89 -1.08 -7.16
C ASP A 45 1.07 -2.28 -7.64
N ALA A 46 1.68 -3.21 -8.38
CA ALA A 46 1.01 -4.43 -8.84
C ALA A 46 0.59 -5.36 -7.69
N THR A 47 1.44 -5.50 -6.67
CA THR A 47 1.18 -6.33 -5.50
C THR A 47 -0.01 -5.78 -4.71
N PHE A 48 0.00 -4.49 -4.39
CA PHE A 48 -1.06 -3.87 -3.60
C PHE A 48 -2.35 -3.69 -4.39
N ARG A 49 -2.31 -3.50 -5.72
CA ARG A 49 -3.50 -3.56 -6.57
C ARG A 49 -4.20 -4.89 -6.39
N LYS A 50 -3.48 -5.99 -6.54
CA LYS A 50 -4.04 -7.35 -6.37
C LYS A 50 -4.58 -7.60 -4.95
N LEU A 51 -3.89 -7.09 -3.92
CA LEU A 51 -4.34 -7.22 -2.53
C LEU A 51 -5.65 -6.47 -2.29
N VAL A 52 -5.75 -5.23 -2.75
CA VAL A 52 -6.95 -4.39 -2.58
C VAL A 52 -8.12 -4.95 -3.38
N ASP A 53 -7.91 -5.36 -4.64
CA ASP A 53 -8.96 -5.96 -5.46
C ASP A 53 -9.49 -7.25 -4.84
N ASN A 54 -8.60 -8.12 -4.32
CA ASN A 54 -8.99 -9.35 -3.64
C ASN A 54 -9.70 -9.08 -2.30
N LEU A 55 -9.33 -8.02 -1.59
CA LEU A 55 -10.03 -7.58 -0.38
C LEU A 55 -11.46 -7.14 -0.71
N CYS A 56 -11.64 -6.32 -1.75
CA CYS A 56 -12.95 -5.91 -2.24
C CYS A 56 -13.81 -7.11 -2.64
N LEU A 57 -13.23 -8.05 -3.40
CA LEU A 57 -13.93 -9.29 -3.78
C LEU A 57 -14.33 -10.13 -2.56
N ALA A 58 -13.47 -10.22 -1.55
CA ALA A 58 -13.76 -10.96 -0.33
C ALA A 58 -14.94 -10.36 0.44
N TRP A 59 -14.98 -9.04 0.62
CA TRP A 59 -16.12 -8.34 1.24
C TRP A 59 -17.41 -8.46 0.40
N SER A 60 -17.29 -8.46 -0.92
CA SER A 60 -18.44 -8.61 -1.84
C SER A 60 -19.09 -9.99 -1.80
N THR A 61 -18.47 -10.98 -1.13
CA THR A 61 -19.10 -12.30 -0.95
C THR A 61 -20.27 -12.30 0.05
N GLY A 62 -20.42 -11.24 0.86
CA GLY A 62 -21.37 -11.22 1.97
C GLY A 62 -20.98 -12.15 3.15
N ASN A 63 -19.81 -12.79 3.09
CA ASN A 63 -19.31 -13.68 4.13
C ASN A 63 -18.17 -13.01 4.89
N ALA A 64 -18.39 -12.68 6.16
CA ALA A 64 -17.41 -12.01 7.02
C ALA A 64 -16.08 -12.79 7.20
N GLU A 65 -16.08 -14.12 7.01
CA GLU A 65 -14.87 -14.94 7.08
C GLU A 65 -13.96 -14.78 5.85
N ALA A 66 -14.53 -14.42 4.70
CA ALA A 66 -13.75 -14.32 3.46
C ALA A 66 -12.62 -13.27 3.51
N PRO A 67 -12.81 -12.06 4.06
CA PRO A 67 -11.76 -11.06 4.24
C PRO A 67 -10.81 -11.35 5.40
N ALA A 68 -11.12 -12.28 6.31
CA ALA A 68 -10.36 -12.54 7.55
C ALA A 68 -8.85 -12.79 7.33
N LYS A 69 -8.48 -13.37 6.19
CA LYS A 69 -7.08 -13.64 5.82
C LYS A 69 -6.24 -12.39 5.52
N PHE A 70 -6.90 -11.26 5.24
CA PHE A 70 -6.22 -10.00 4.97
C PHE A 70 -5.90 -9.21 6.23
N TYR A 71 -6.55 -9.51 7.36
CA TYR A 71 -6.46 -8.73 8.59
C TYR A 71 -5.55 -9.39 9.63
N ALA A 72 -4.74 -8.57 10.29
CA ALA A 72 -4.02 -8.97 11.48
C ALA A 72 -4.99 -9.17 12.65
N LYS A 73 -4.62 -10.06 13.58
CA LYS A 73 -5.46 -10.45 14.74
C LYS A 73 -4.89 -9.96 16.07
N ASP A 74 -3.93 -9.02 16.02
CA ASP A 74 -3.27 -8.51 17.23
C ASP A 74 -4.25 -7.71 18.09
N LYS A 75 -4.02 -7.75 19.40
CA LYS A 75 -4.77 -6.92 20.35
C LYS A 75 -4.41 -5.44 20.16
N GLY A 76 -5.38 -4.56 20.33
CA GLY A 76 -5.17 -3.11 20.29
C GLY A 76 -5.18 -2.50 18.88
N LEU A 77 -5.45 -3.29 17.82
CA LEU A 77 -5.73 -2.73 16.50
C LEU A 77 -7.07 -2.01 16.51
N VAL A 78 -7.17 -0.98 15.68
CA VAL A 78 -8.41 -0.20 15.49
C VAL A 78 -8.73 -0.13 14.01
N PHE A 79 -9.99 -0.32 13.65
CA PHE A 79 -10.51 -0.20 12.30
C PHE A 79 -11.62 0.83 12.27
N TYR A 80 -11.61 1.71 11.28
CA TYR A 80 -12.66 2.72 11.08
C TYR A 80 -13.52 2.34 9.88
N ASP A 81 -14.82 2.42 10.06
CA ASP A 81 -15.78 2.15 9.01
C ASP A 81 -16.83 3.28 8.95
N VAL A 82 -17.73 3.21 7.96
CA VAL A 82 -18.82 4.18 7.79
C VAL A 82 -19.70 4.23 9.03
N ALA A 83 -19.96 3.10 9.66
CA ALA A 83 -20.65 2.95 10.94
C ALA A 83 -20.32 1.57 11.55
N PRO A 84 -20.09 1.49 12.87
CA PRO A 84 -19.97 2.56 13.87
C PRO A 84 -18.66 3.34 13.75
N PHE A 85 -18.43 4.29 14.64
CA PHE A 85 -17.26 5.17 14.63
C PHE A 85 -15.91 4.42 14.63
N ALA A 86 -15.80 3.31 15.37
CA ALA A 86 -14.58 2.51 15.44
C ALA A 86 -14.87 1.08 15.89
N TYR A 87 -14.02 0.16 15.47
CA TYR A 87 -13.95 -1.22 15.97
C TYR A 87 -12.59 -1.46 16.63
N HIS A 88 -12.56 -2.12 17.79
CA HIS A 88 -11.35 -2.42 18.56
C HIS A 88 -10.96 -3.89 18.39
N GLY A 89 -10.04 -4.15 17.46
CA GLY A 89 -9.58 -5.47 17.08
C GLY A 89 -10.46 -6.17 16.05
N TRP A 90 -9.90 -7.25 15.50
CA TRP A 90 -10.54 -7.98 14.40
C TRP A 90 -11.90 -8.57 14.79
N ASN A 91 -12.04 -9.15 15.99
CA ASN A 91 -13.28 -9.84 16.35
C ASN A 91 -14.46 -8.85 16.41
N GLU A 92 -14.23 -7.67 17.00
CA GLU A 92 -15.27 -6.62 17.03
C GLU A 92 -15.60 -6.13 15.63
N TYR A 93 -14.57 -5.94 14.77
CA TYR A 93 -14.76 -5.54 13.37
C TYR A 93 -15.55 -6.59 12.59
N HIS A 94 -15.13 -7.85 12.66
CA HIS A 94 -15.78 -8.98 12.00
C HIS A 94 -17.26 -9.12 12.42
N ASP A 95 -17.52 -9.18 13.72
CA ASP A 95 -18.87 -9.39 14.25
C ASP A 95 -19.78 -8.16 14.00
N GLY A 96 -19.21 -6.98 14.12
CA GLY A 96 -19.91 -5.73 13.88
C GLY A 96 -20.32 -5.55 12.43
N VAL A 97 -19.39 -5.67 11.49
CA VAL A 97 -19.70 -5.58 10.04
C VAL A 97 -20.67 -6.68 9.62
N LYS A 98 -20.48 -7.90 10.15
CA LYS A 98 -21.43 -8.99 9.87
C LYS A 98 -22.85 -8.59 10.30
N LYS A 99 -23.03 -8.18 11.54
CA LYS A 99 -24.35 -7.87 12.12
C LYS A 99 -24.99 -6.63 11.51
N GLU A 100 -24.23 -5.55 11.40
CA GLU A 100 -24.78 -4.23 11.02
C GLU A 100 -24.97 -4.09 9.50
N PHE A 101 -24.19 -4.86 8.70
CA PHE A 101 -24.18 -4.70 7.25
C PHE A 101 -24.46 -6.02 6.51
N LEU A 102 -23.60 -7.07 6.64
CA LEU A 102 -23.69 -8.25 5.80
C LEU A 102 -24.96 -9.08 6.03
N ASP A 103 -25.43 -9.21 7.28
CA ASP A 103 -26.64 -9.99 7.60
C ASP A 103 -27.92 -9.35 7.01
N ASN A 104 -27.87 -8.06 6.68
CA ASN A 104 -29.00 -7.32 6.09
C ASN A 104 -28.91 -7.22 4.56
N ALA A 105 -27.76 -7.50 3.98
CA ALA A 105 -27.55 -7.40 2.54
C ALA A 105 -28.05 -8.65 1.79
N GLU A 106 -28.69 -8.45 0.63
CA GLU A 106 -28.99 -9.46 -0.38
C GLU A 106 -27.84 -9.56 -1.37
N GLU A 107 -27.29 -8.42 -1.78
CA GLU A 107 -26.16 -8.33 -2.71
C GLU A 107 -25.21 -7.19 -2.27
N ILE A 108 -23.92 -7.45 -2.38
CA ILE A 108 -22.88 -6.47 -2.09
C ILE A 108 -21.87 -6.50 -3.23
N LYS A 109 -21.50 -5.33 -3.71
CA LYS A 109 -20.42 -5.14 -4.67
C LYS A 109 -19.56 -3.97 -4.23
N LEU A 110 -18.37 -4.30 -3.73
CA LEU A 110 -17.33 -3.32 -3.40
C LEU A 110 -16.25 -3.37 -4.49
N THR A 111 -15.89 -2.21 -5.03
CA THR A 111 -14.87 -2.10 -6.08
C THR A 111 -13.88 -0.99 -5.77
N ALA A 112 -12.60 -1.20 -6.05
CA ALA A 112 -11.57 -0.19 -5.93
C ALA A 112 -11.39 0.57 -7.25
N GLY A 113 -11.28 1.89 -7.17
CA GLY A 113 -10.99 2.77 -8.31
C GLY A 113 -9.60 2.52 -8.91
N ASN A 114 -9.35 3.10 -10.08
CA ASN A 114 -8.09 2.88 -10.82
C ASN A 114 -6.90 3.67 -10.28
N ASP A 115 -7.12 4.69 -9.48
CA ASP A 115 -6.12 5.65 -8.97
C ASP A 115 -5.51 5.22 -7.63
N LEU A 116 -5.37 3.91 -7.40
CA LEU A 116 -4.68 3.36 -6.22
C LEU A 116 -3.28 3.97 -6.08
N ARG A 117 -3.03 4.56 -4.92
CA ARG A 117 -1.72 5.06 -4.54
C ARG A 117 -1.11 4.17 -3.47
N VAL A 118 0.13 3.74 -3.72
CA VAL A 118 0.87 2.87 -2.81
C VAL A 118 2.14 3.58 -2.37
N THR A 119 2.37 3.59 -1.06
CA THR A 119 3.65 4.00 -0.48
C THR A 119 4.15 2.92 0.46
N ARG A 120 5.38 2.45 0.23
CA ARG A 120 6.02 1.43 1.06
C ARG A 120 7.26 1.99 1.77
N ARG A 121 7.42 1.62 3.04
CA ARG A 121 8.59 1.91 3.88
C ARG A 121 9.00 0.63 4.62
N GLY A 122 9.93 -0.10 4.01
CA GLY A 122 10.40 -1.38 4.56
C GLY A 122 9.28 -2.43 4.67
N MET A 123 8.91 -2.75 5.90
CA MET A 123 7.90 -3.74 6.25
C MET A 123 6.48 -3.15 6.38
N ILE A 124 6.33 -1.84 6.23
CA ILE A 124 5.04 -1.15 6.29
C ILE A 124 4.73 -0.55 4.92
N ALA A 125 3.47 -0.62 4.53
CA ALA A 125 2.94 0.09 3.37
C ALA A 125 1.58 0.69 3.70
N TRP A 126 1.20 1.74 2.98
CA TRP A 126 -0.17 2.21 2.99
C TRP A 126 -0.70 2.39 1.59
N THR A 127 -1.98 2.12 1.45
CA THR A 127 -2.74 2.25 0.22
C THR A 127 -3.84 3.29 0.40
N ILE A 128 -4.06 4.11 -0.61
CA ILE A 128 -5.14 5.10 -0.65
C ILE A 128 -5.83 4.92 -1.99
N VAL A 129 -7.16 4.74 -1.97
CA VAL A 129 -7.95 4.57 -3.18
C VAL A 129 -9.41 4.94 -2.93
N PRO A 130 -10.10 5.64 -3.86
CA PRO A 130 -11.55 5.68 -3.83
C PRO A 130 -12.11 4.28 -4.06
N MET A 131 -13.17 3.95 -3.34
CA MET A 131 -13.93 2.73 -3.54
C MET A 131 -15.37 3.07 -3.89
N HIS A 132 -16.04 2.16 -4.55
CA HIS A 132 -17.45 2.29 -4.88
C HIS A 132 -18.20 1.09 -4.30
N LEU A 133 -19.23 1.37 -3.50
CA LEU A 133 -20.10 0.38 -2.89
C LEU A 133 -21.47 0.42 -3.56
N MET A 134 -21.89 -0.71 -4.09
CA MET A 134 -23.30 -1.00 -4.39
C MET A 134 -23.77 -2.08 -3.44
N GLU A 135 -24.88 -1.83 -2.76
CA GLU A 135 -25.50 -2.79 -1.85
C GLU A 135 -27.01 -2.80 -2.11
N LYS A 136 -27.58 -4.00 -2.15
CA LYS A 136 -29.02 -4.22 -2.13
C LYS A 136 -29.36 -4.95 -0.84
N SER A 137 -30.14 -4.30 0.01
CA SER A 137 -30.60 -4.90 1.26
C SER A 137 -31.81 -5.80 1.07
N LYS A 138 -32.05 -6.72 2.00
CA LYS A 138 -33.17 -7.67 2.00
C LYS A 138 -34.54 -7.01 2.05
N ASP A 139 -34.64 -5.78 2.52
CA ASP A 139 -35.87 -4.96 2.52
C ASP A 139 -36.08 -4.23 1.17
N GLY A 140 -35.21 -4.47 0.19
CA GLY A 140 -35.29 -3.92 -1.16
C GLY A 140 -34.70 -2.53 -1.36
N LYS A 141 -34.11 -1.92 -0.31
CA LYS A 141 -33.38 -0.66 -0.46
C LYS A 141 -32.05 -0.90 -1.16
N THR A 142 -31.60 0.12 -1.89
CA THR A 142 -30.29 0.12 -2.54
C THR A 142 -29.43 1.26 -2.00
N THR A 143 -28.18 0.94 -1.74
CA THR A 143 -27.12 1.89 -1.42
C THR A 143 -26.15 1.93 -2.61
N ASP A 144 -25.85 3.13 -3.08
CA ASP A 144 -24.88 3.37 -4.15
C ASP A 144 -24.05 4.58 -3.75
N MET A 145 -22.76 4.37 -3.39
CA MET A 145 -21.95 5.45 -2.85
C MET A 145 -20.46 5.29 -3.13
N ASP A 146 -19.80 6.43 -3.29
CA ASP A 146 -18.35 6.51 -3.32
C ASP A 146 -17.79 6.63 -1.89
N LEU A 147 -16.70 5.92 -1.66
CA LEU A 147 -16.04 5.81 -0.37
C LEU A 147 -14.56 6.20 -0.48
N ARG A 148 -14.01 6.70 0.61
CA ARG A 148 -12.55 6.90 0.77
C ARG A 148 -12.01 5.72 1.54
N TYR A 149 -10.97 5.08 1.00
CA TYR A 149 -10.30 3.98 1.66
C TYR A 149 -8.82 4.29 1.88
N THR A 150 -8.35 3.99 3.09
CA THR A 150 -6.93 3.94 3.45
C THR A 150 -6.67 2.63 4.18
N GLY A 151 -5.71 1.84 3.69
CA GLY A 151 -5.27 0.62 4.35
C GLY A 151 -3.81 0.71 4.76
N ILE A 152 -3.47 0.37 6.01
CA ILE A 152 -2.09 0.22 6.49
C ILE A 152 -1.77 -1.27 6.56
N TRP A 153 -0.73 -1.67 5.84
CA TRP A 153 -0.30 -3.04 5.67
C TRP A 153 1.05 -3.27 6.34
N GLU A 154 1.18 -4.39 7.04
CA GLU A 154 2.42 -4.87 7.60
C GLU A 154 2.86 -6.15 6.90
N LYS A 155 4.15 -6.25 6.57
CA LYS A 155 4.75 -7.46 5.99
C LYS A 155 5.04 -8.46 7.09
N ARG A 156 4.36 -9.60 7.08
CA ARG A 156 4.57 -10.72 8.01
C ARG A 156 4.98 -11.97 7.25
N GLY A 157 6.25 -12.32 7.33
CA GLY A 157 6.81 -13.39 6.51
C GLY A 157 6.62 -13.13 5.01
N ALA A 158 5.95 -14.02 4.30
CA ALA A 158 5.66 -13.88 2.87
C ALA A 158 4.43 -13.00 2.57
N SER A 159 3.59 -12.72 3.56
CA SER A 159 2.29 -12.07 3.38
C SER A 159 2.28 -10.61 3.81
N TRP A 160 1.36 -9.84 3.26
CA TRP A 160 0.95 -8.52 3.73
C TRP A 160 -0.39 -8.66 4.45
N VAL A 161 -0.52 -8.08 5.65
CA VAL A 161 -1.77 -8.06 6.41
C VAL A 161 -2.13 -6.64 6.81
N LEU A 162 -3.42 -6.33 6.84
CA LEU A 162 -3.96 -5.06 7.33
C LEU A 162 -3.81 -5.00 8.85
N VAL A 163 -3.19 -3.95 9.34
CA VAL A 163 -3.09 -3.61 10.76
C VAL A 163 -3.99 -2.42 11.12
N HIS A 164 -4.46 -1.71 10.13
CA HIS A 164 -5.47 -0.66 10.23
C HIS A 164 -6.10 -0.45 8.86
N ASP A 165 -7.40 -0.15 8.83
CA ASP A 165 -8.02 0.48 7.68
C ASP A 165 -9.03 1.55 8.10
N HIS A 166 -9.34 2.41 7.14
CA HIS A 166 -10.33 3.46 7.28
C HIS A 166 -11.16 3.52 6.01
N LEU A 167 -12.44 3.28 6.17
CA LEU A 167 -13.45 3.46 5.13
C LEU A 167 -14.42 4.56 5.57
N SER A 168 -14.67 5.55 4.72
CA SER A 168 -15.57 6.66 5.03
C SER A 168 -16.31 7.17 3.81
N ALA A 169 -17.54 7.60 3.99
CA ALA A 169 -18.30 8.33 2.98
C ALA A 169 -17.98 9.84 3.02
N PRO A 170 -18.12 10.57 1.89
CA PRO A 170 -18.18 12.03 1.89
C PRO A 170 -19.37 12.52 2.74
N ALA A 171 -19.23 13.70 3.34
CA ALA A 171 -20.39 14.32 4.01
C ALA A 171 -21.48 14.62 2.96
N ALA A 172 -22.75 14.47 3.37
CA ALA A 172 -23.87 14.78 2.49
C ALA A 172 -23.80 16.25 2.04
N GLY A 173 -23.83 16.50 0.74
CA GLY A 173 -23.80 17.85 0.16
C GLY A 173 -22.40 18.45 -0.09
N SER A 174 -21.33 17.64 -0.02
CA SER A 174 -19.96 18.07 -0.38
C SER A 174 -19.62 17.78 -1.84
#